data_5ffc13aee31c55014ddc92b794850fae
#
_entry.id   5ffc13aee31c55014ddc92b794850fae
#
_cell.length_a   1.000
_cell.length_b   1.000
_cell.length_c   1.000
_cell.angle_alpha   90.00
_cell.angle_beta   90.00
_cell.angle_gamma   90.00
#
_symmetry.space_group_name_H-M   'P 1'
#
loop_
_entity.id
_entity.type
_entity.pdbx_description
1 polymer ?
#
loop_
_entity_poly.entity_id
_entity_poly.type
_entity_poly.pdbx_seq_one_letter_code
_entity_poly.pdbx_strand_id
1 'polypeptide(L)'
;MDEVYFEVLQFINHETYLLDHYKFDEWLKLLTDDVKYVMARRVWSEGVSTIDMKAPLMAENKYSLEARVKKLVNEFSWSEVPKSLYRHMVSGVFIEAQNNDEIKVRSNVLFLRHRPTSFMAEIPEYEIFSYEREDILRGDKDGLKLAYRLIIPDLPVIPVHALSNLY
;
A
#
# COMPACT_ATOMS: atom_id res chain seq x y z
N MET A 1 17.63 10.36 -16.87
CA MET A 1 17.56 9.63 -15.58
C MET A 1 16.85 10.46 -14.52
N ASP A 2 17.17 11.74 -14.41
CA ASP A 2 16.58 12.64 -13.41
C ASP A 2 15.07 12.89 -13.64
N GLU A 3 14.63 13.02 -14.89
CA GLU A 3 13.23 13.24 -15.25
C GLU A 3 12.34 12.05 -14.88
N VAL A 4 12.75 10.83 -15.24
CA VAL A 4 12.01 9.59 -14.90
C VAL A 4 11.96 9.38 -13.38
N TYR A 5 13.04 9.66 -12.68
CA TYR A 5 13.04 9.57 -11.22
C TYR A 5 12.07 10.58 -10.58
N PHE A 6 12.02 11.78 -11.14
CA PHE A 6 11.07 12.79 -10.68
C PHE A 6 9.61 12.36 -10.95
N GLU A 7 9.31 11.80 -12.11
CA GLU A 7 7.98 11.26 -12.44
C GLU A 7 7.58 10.14 -11.45
N VAL A 8 8.50 9.23 -11.15
CA VAL A 8 8.29 8.16 -10.15
C VAL A 8 7.98 8.75 -8.77
N LEU A 9 8.74 9.76 -8.33
CA LEU A 9 8.49 10.42 -7.04
C LEU A 9 7.14 11.14 -7.03
N GLN A 10 6.76 11.82 -8.12
CA GLN A 10 5.46 12.46 -8.23
C GLN A 10 4.32 11.44 -8.17
N PHE A 11 4.46 10.31 -8.87
CA PHE A 11 3.50 9.21 -8.82
C PHE A 11 3.31 8.70 -7.38
N ILE A 12 4.40 8.36 -6.70
CA ILE A 12 4.36 7.81 -5.33
C ILE A 12 3.76 8.82 -4.35
N ASN A 13 4.15 10.08 -4.42
CA ASN A 13 3.62 11.13 -3.55
C ASN A 13 2.13 11.39 -3.80
N HIS A 14 1.71 11.39 -5.07
CA HIS A 14 0.30 11.53 -5.43
C HIS A 14 -0.53 10.34 -4.97
N GLU A 15 -0.05 9.13 -5.21
CA GLU A 15 -0.69 7.91 -4.73
C GLU A 15 -0.90 7.94 -3.21
N THR A 16 0.15 8.25 -2.47
CA THR A 16 0.14 8.37 -1.01
C THR A 16 -0.88 9.40 -0.53
N TYR A 17 -0.91 10.57 -1.19
CA TYR A 17 -1.90 11.61 -0.90
C TYR A 17 -3.34 11.11 -1.10
N LEU A 18 -3.61 10.39 -2.19
CA LEU A 18 -4.95 9.87 -2.47
C LEU A 18 -5.41 8.85 -1.42
N LEU A 19 -4.52 7.94 -1.03
CA LEU A 19 -4.79 6.93 -0.01
C LEU A 19 -5.06 7.57 1.36
N ASP A 20 -4.20 8.48 1.79
CA ASP A 20 -4.30 9.16 3.09
C ASP A 20 -5.54 10.05 3.23
N HIS A 21 -6.11 10.49 2.11
CA HIS A 21 -7.27 11.38 2.07
C HIS A 21 -8.57 10.69 1.60
N TYR A 22 -8.60 9.36 1.58
CA TYR A 22 -9.79 8.58 1.17
C TYR A 22 -10.28 8.85 -0.27
N LYS A 23 -9.37 9.32 -1.15
CA LYS A 23 -9.66 9.55 -2.57
C LYS A 23 -9.49 8.26 -3.39
N PHE A 24 -10.13 7.20 -2.95
CA PHE A 24 -9.93 5.86 -3.49
C PHE A 24 -10.39 5.70 -4.94
N ASP A 25 -11.42 6.43 -5.37
CA ASP A 25 -11.87 6.40 -6.77
C ASP A 25 -10.83 7.01 -7.72
N GLU A 26 -10.11 8.04 -7.26
CA GLU A 26 -8.99 8.62 -7.99
C GLU A 26 -7.78 7.66 -7.97
N TRP A 27 -7.50 7.04 -6.82
CA TRP A 27 -6.44 6.04 -6.68
C TRP A 27 -6.64 4.84 -7.61
N LEU A 28 -7.86 4.31 -7.77
CA LEU A 28 -8.15 3.20 -8.68
C LEU A 28 -7.79 3.51 -10.14
N LYS A 29 -7.78 4.78 -10.55
CA LYS A 29 -7.38 5.21 -11.90
C LYS A 29 -5.86 5.14 -12.11
N LEU A 30 -5.09 5.12 -11.03
CA LEU A 30 -3.63 4.94 -11.08
C LEU A 30 -3.21 3.48 -11.29
N LEU A 31 -4.14 2.54 -11.33
CA LEU A 31 -3.87 1.13 -11.50
C LEU A 31 -4.09 0.71 -12.96
N THR A 32 -3.24 -0.18 -13.47
CA THR A 32 -3.51 -0.87 -14.73
C THR A 32 -4.67 -1.86 -14.58
N ASP A 33 -5.30 -2.29 -15.67
CA ASP A 33 -6.40 -3.25 -15.63
C ASP A 33 -5.94 -4.65 -15.21
N ASP A 34 -4.68 -4.99 -15.49
CA ASP A 34 -4.03 -6.26 -15.13
C ASP A 34 -3.24 -6.19 -13.82
N VAL A 35 -3.44 -5.17 -13.01
CA VAL A 35 -2.70 -4.96 -11.77
C VAL A 35 -2.74 -6.19 -10.85
N LYS A 36 -1.58 -6.49 -10.25
CA LYS A 36 -1.44 -7.48 -9.17
C LYS A 36 -0.90 -6.78 -7.93
N TYR A 37 -1.61 -6.93 -6.84
CA TYR A 37 -1.31 -6.26 -5.57
C TYR A 37 -1.20 -7.31 -4.48
N VAL A 38 0.00 -7.54 -3.98
CA VAL A 38 0.32 -8.67 -3.10
C VAL A 38 0.98 -8.16 -1.82
N MET A 39 0.52 -8.64 -0.67
CA MET A 39 1.25 -8.52 0.59
C MET A 39 1.73 -9.91 0.99
N ALA A 40 3.04 -10.10 0.98
CA ALA A 40 3.69 -11.34 1.35
C ALA A 40 3.50 -11.63 2.86
N ARG A 41 3.70 -12.88 3.23
CA ARG A 41 3.83 -13.26 4.64
C ARG A 41 5.31 -13.38 4.99
N ARG A 42 5.74 -12.70 6.05
CA ARG A 42 7.05 -12.95 6.64
C ARG A 42 6.97 -14.14 7.60
N VAL A 43 7.90 -15.05 7.47
CA VAL A 43 7.98 -16.27 8.31
C VAL A 43 9.37 -16.34 8.94
N TRP A 44 9.40 -16.63 10.22
CA TRP A 44 10.63 -16.92 10.97
C TRP A 44 10.70 -18.42 11.23
N SER A 45 11.78 -19.04 10.83
CA SER A 45 12.07 -20.45 11.12
C SER A 45 13.55 -20.59 11.44
N GLU A 46 13.87 -21.21 12.57
CA GLU A 46 15.24 -21.51 13.00
C GLU A 46 16.19 -20.27 12.99
N GLY A 47 15.64 -19.10 13.34
CA GLY A 47 16.40 -17.85 13.35
C GLY A 47 16.58 -17.19 11.98
N VAL A 48 16.01 -17.75 10.92
CA VAL A 48 16.05 -17.20 9.57
C VAL A 48 14.71 -16.58 9.20
N SER A 49 14.75 -15.36 8.70
CA SER A 49 13.58 -14.68 8.14
C SER A 49 13.45 -14.99 6.65
N THR A 50 12.29 -15.47 6.24
CA THR A 50 11.96 -15.74 4.83
C THR A 50 10.63 -15.12 4.46
N ILE A 51 10.35 -15.05 3.15
CA ILE A 51 9.10 -14.54 2.59
C ILE A 51 8.32 -15.70 1.99
N ASP A 52 7.11 -15.90 2.49
CA ASP A 52 6.19 -16.87 1.93
C ASP A 52 5.22 -16.19 0.95
N MET A 53 5.36 -16.56 -0.33
CA MET A 53 4.48 -16.12 -1.41
C MET A 53 3.37 -17.14 -1.74
N LYS A 54 3.43 -18.35 -1.16
CA LYS A 54 2.42 -19.39 -1.42
C LYS A 54 1.12 -19.12 -0.66
N ALA A 55 1.25 -18.48 0.52
CA ALA A 55 0.11 -18.08 1.34
C ALA A 55 0.26 -16.60 1.75
N PRO A 56 0.12 -15.67 0.81
CA PRO A 56 0.27 -14.24 1.10
C PRO A 56 -0.82 -13.75 2.03
N LEU A 57 -0.57 -12.66 2.76
CA LEU A 57 -1.55 -12.01 3.61
C LEU A 57 -2.65 -11.31 2.79
N MET A 58 -2.30 -10.88 1.58
CA MET A 58 -3.21 -10.25 0.62
C MET A 58 -2.77 -10.59 -0.80
N ALA A 59 -3.71 -10.91 -1.68
CA ALA A 59 -3.48 -11.11 -3.10
C ALA A 59 -4.70 -10.60 -3.87
N GLU A 60 -4.56 -9.43 -4.46
CA GLU A 60 -5.65 -8.69 -5.07
C GLU A 60 -5.37 -8.40 -6.56
N ASN A 61 -6.42 -8.27 -7.33
CA ASN A 61 -6.43 -7.76 -8.68
C ASN A 61 -7.33 -6.50 -8.76
N LYS A 62 -7.47 -5.92 -9.93
CA LYS A 62 -8.29 -4.71 -10.13
C LYS A 62 -9.70 -4.85 -9.56
N TYR A 63 -10.37 -5.94 -9.89
CA TYR A 63 -11.75 -6.20 -9.44
C TYR A 63 -11.88 -6.31 -7.92
N SER A 64 -10.97 -7.06 -7.29
CA SER A 64 -11.00 -7.23 -5.83
C SER A 64 -10.58 -5.96 -5.09
N LEU A 65 -9.68 -5.14 -5.66
CA LEU A 65 -9.34 -3.81 -5.13
C LEU A 65 -10.54 -2.86 -5.20
N GLU A 66 -11.30 -2.86 -6.29
CA GLU A 66 -12.55 -2.09 -6.39
C GLU A 66 -13.58 -2.53 -5.34
N ALA A 67 -13.72 -3.83 -5.10
CA ALA A 67 -14.61 -4.35 -4.06
C ALA A 67 -14.13 -3.93 -2.65
N ARG A 68 -12.81 -3.93 -2.41
CA ARG A 68 -12.21 -3.45 -1.17
C ARG A 68 -12.47 -1.97 -0.94
N VAL A 69 -12.29 -1.13 -1.97
CA VAL A 69 -12.59 0.30 -1.93
C VAL A 69 -14.06 0.53 -1.59
N LYS A 70 -14.99 -0.16 -2.26
CA LYS A 70 -16.42 -0.07 -1.94
C LYS A 70 -16.72 -0.40 -0.48
N LYS A 71 -16.00 -1.37 0.09
CA LYS A 71 -16.13 -1.70 1.51
C LYS A 71 -15.57 -0.60 2.41
N LEU A 72 -14.43 0.00 2.08
CA LEU A 72 -13.81 1.06 2.87
C LEU A 72 -14.64 2.35 2.93
N VAL A 73 -15.33 2.69 1.85
CA VAL A 73 -16.18 3.90 1.79
C VAL A 73 -17.60 3.67 2.30
N ASN A 74 -17.99 2.42 2.58
CA ASN A 74 -19.32 2.10 3.05
C ASN A 74 -19.50 2.57 4.51
N GLU A 75 -20.52 3.36 4.76
CA GLU A 75 -20.87 3.90 6.09
C GLU A 75 -21.16 2.83 7.15
N PHE A 76 -21.52 1.61 6.70
CA PHE A 76 -21.75 0.46 7.57
C PHE A 76 -20.51 -0.41 7.80
N SER A 77 -19.36 -0.02 7.29
CA SER A 77 -18.11 -0.75 7.51
C SER A 77 -17.62 -0.52 8.94
N TRP A 78 -18.01 -1.39 9.86
CA TRP A 78 -17.66 -1.28 11.28
C TRP A 78 -16.15 -1.15 11.55
N SER A 79 -15.31 -1.67 10.65
CA SER A 79 -13.85 -1.58 10.78
C SER A 79 -13.29 -0.16 10.54
N GLU A 80 -14.07 0.72 9.91
CA GLU A 80 -13.69 2.08 9.53
C GLU A 80 -14.70 3.14 10.00
N VAL A 81 -15.50 2.82 11.00
CA VAL A 81 -16.43 3.79 11.64
C VAL A 81 -16.08 3.92 13.12
N PRO A 82 -15.65 5.10 13.58
CA PRO A 82 -15.36 6.31 12.82
C PRO A 82 -14.13 6.14 11.89
N LYS A 83 -14.05 6.95 10.83
CA LYS A 83 -12.95 6.88 9.84
C LYS A 83 -11.60 7.03 10.51
N SER A 84 -10.68 6.13 10.17
CA SER A 84 -9.30 6.18 10.62
C SER A 84 -8.54 7.34 9.97
N LEU A 85 -7.48 7.80 10.60
CA LEU A 85 -6.52 8.71 9.99
C LEU A 85 -5.30 7.91 9.57
N TYR A 86 -4.91 8.02 8.31
CA TYR A 86 -3.78 7.30 7.74
C TYR A 86 -2.60 8.22 7.45
N ARG A 87 -1.39 7.67 7.53
CA ARG A 87 -0.18 8.27 6.98
C ARG A 87 0.72 7.17 6.44
N HIS A 88 1.02 7.28 5.16
CA HIS A 88 2.06 6.49 4.50
C HIS A 88 3.31 7.36 4.38
N MET A 89 4.31 7.09 5.19
CA MET A 89 5.60 7.77 5.11
C MET A 89 6.53 6.95 4.23
N VAL A 90 6.66 7.36 2.98
CA VAL A 90 7.49 6.66 1.98
C VAL A 90 8.88 7.27 1.94
N SER A 91 9.89 6.41 1.95
CA SER A 91 11.30 6.79 1.91
C SER A 91 12.13 5.79 1.12
N GLY A 92 13.40 6.11 0.87
CA GLY A 92 14.33 5.20 0.21
C GLY A 92 13.88 4.80 -1.21
N VAL A 93 13.19 5.69 -1.91
CA VAL A 93 12.71 5.44 -3.27
C VAL A 93 13.89 5.38 -4.23
N PHE A 94 14.03 4.27 -4.95
CA PHE A 94 14.98 4.17 -6.03
C PHE A 94 14.50 3.27 -7.18
N ILE A 95 14.97 3.55 -8.38
CA ILE A 95 14.69 2.76 -9.57
C ILE A 95 15.71 1.62 -9.60
N GLU A 96 15.22 0.39 -9.40
CA GLU A 96 16.06 -0.82 -9.45
C GLU A 96 16.38 -1.24 -10.89
N ALA A 97 15.39 -1.13 -11.77
CA ALA A 97 15.51 -1.46 -13.19
C ALA A 97 14.51 -0.65 -14.01
N GLN A 98 14.86 -0.40 -15.24
CA GLN A 98 14.01 0.28 -16.23
C GLN A 98 14.20 -0.33 -17.60
N ASN A 99 13.12 -0.57 -18.32
CA ASN A 99 13.10 -0.88 -19.74
C ASN A 99 12.11 0.07 -20.45
N ASN A 100 11.80 -0.20 -21.72
CA ASN A 100 10.92 0.69 -22.52
C ASN A 100 9.48 0.78 -21.99
N ASP A 101 9.01 -0.26 -21.31
CA ASP A 101 7.60 -0.40 -20.92
C ASP A 101 7.39 -0.36 -19.42
N GLU A 102 8.42 -0.69 -18.61
CA GLU A 102 8.29 -0.88 -17.19
C GLU A 102 9.44 -0.25 -16.40
N ILE A 103 9.08 0.33 -15.25
CA ILE A 103 10.02 0.86 -14.27
C ILE A 103 9.83 0.07 -12.98
N LYS A 104 10.86 -0.67 -12.55
CA LYS A 104 10.87 -1.35 -11.26
C LYS A 104 11.42 -0.42 -10.19
N VAL A 105 10.60 -0.18 -9.18
CA VAL A 105 10.88 0.78 -8.09
C VAL A 105 10.86 0.05 -6.76
N ARG A 106 11.83 0.36 -5.89
CA ARG A 106 11.80 -0.03 -4.47
C ARG A 106 11.60 1.17 -3.58
N SER A 107 10.92 0.95 -2.47
CA SER A 107 10.75 1.96 -1.42
C SER A 107 10.52 1.31 -0.08
N ASN A 108 10.76 2.06 1.00
CA ASN A 108 10.42 1.69 2.36
C ASN A 108 9.24 2.53 2.83
N VAL A 109 8.32 1.92 3.54
CA VAL A 109 7.13 2.61 4.04
C VAL A 109 6.98 2.40 5.54
N LEU A 110 6.76 3.49 6.25
CA LEU A 110 6.23 3.48 7.60
C LEU A 110 4.76 3.87 7.54
N PHE A 111 3.89 2.93 7.89
CA PHE A 111 2.45 3.14 7.91
C PHE A 111 1.98 3.43 9.33
N LEU A 112 1.23 4.51 9.47
CA LEU A 112 0.58 4.89 10.71
C LEU A 112 -0.92 4.96 10.49
N ARG A 113 -1.67 4.38 11.43
CA ARG A 113 -3.12 4.47 11.46
C ARG A 113 -3.57 4.84 12.87
N HIS A 114 -4.34 5.91 12.96
CA HIS A 114 -5.06 6.26 14.18
C HIS A 114 -6.54 5.97 13.99
N ARG A 115 -7.10 5.13 14.87
CA ARG A 115 -8.55 4.89 14.95
C ARG A 115 -9.13 5.76 16.05
N PRO A 116 -9.97 6.76 15.75
CA PRO A 116 -10.69 7.48 16.77
C PRO A 116 -11.63 6.50 17.51
N THR A 117 -11.40 6.30 18.80
CA THR A 117 -12.32 5.54 19.64
C THR A 117 -13.41 6.48 20.15
N SER A 118 -14.66 6.07 20.07
CA SER A 118 -15.81 6.94 20.36
C SER A 118 -15.96 7.33 21.82
N PHE A 119 -15.21 6.73 22.75
CA PHE A 119 -15.29 7.06 24.17
C PHE A 119 -13.97 6.84 24.92
N MET A 120 -13.45 7.92 25.50
CA MET A 120 -12.52 7.95 26.63
C MET A 120 -11.24 7.11 26.56
N ALA A 121 -10.64 6.94 25.38
CA ALA A 121 -9.24 6.53 25.39
C ALA A 121 -8.40 7.73 25.82
N GLU A 122 -7.92 7.69 27.06
CA GLU A 122 -7.07 8.73 27.64
C GLU A 122 -5.75 8.90 26.88
N ILE A 123 -5.36 7.91 26.07
CA ILE A 123 -4.15 7.92 25.23
C ILE A 123 -4.52 7.47 23.82
N PRO A 124 -4.35 8.32 22.81
CA PRO A 124 -4.54 7.93 21.42
C PRO A 124 -3.53 6.84 21.04
N GLU A 125 -4.00 5.72 20.54
CA GLU A 125 -3.13 4.65 20.06
C GLU A 125 -2.96 4.75 18.54
N TYR A 126 -1.70 4.57 18.09
CA TYR A 126 -1.37 4.37 16.70
C TYR A 126 -1.08 2.90 16.43
N GLU A 127 -1.70 2.37 15.40
CA GLU A 127 -1.23 1.14 14.76
C GLU A 127 -0.07 1.54 13.83
N ILE A 128 1.12 1.02 14.09
CA ILE A 128 2.33 1.40 13.36
C ILE A 128 3.04 0.12 12.90
N PHE A 129 3.36 0.03 11.61
CA PHE A 129 4.26 -0.99 11.12
C PHE A 129 5.00 -0.52 9.86
N SER A 130 6.14 -1.15 9.60
CA SER A 130 6.96 -0.88 8.44
C SER A 130 6.98 -2.04 7.47
N TYR A 131 7.24 -1.72 6.21
CA TYR A 131 7.37 -2.70 5.14
C TYR A 131 8.24 -2.16 4.01
N GLU A 132 8.90 -3.07 3.31
CA GLU A 132 9.51 -2.81 2.02
C GLU A 132 8.47 -2.96 0.91
N ARG A 133 8.60 -2.19 -0.15
CA ARG A 133 7.70 -2.21 -1.30
C ARG A 133 8.48 -2.32 -2.60
N GLU A 134 8.07 -3.27 -3.44
CA GLU A 134 8.53 -3.38 -4.83
C GLU A 134 7.34 -3.08 -5.75
N ASP A 135 7.48 -2.07 -6.58
CA ASP A 135 6.46 -1.65 -7.54
C ASP A 135 6.96 -1.82 -8.96
N ILE A 136 6.07 -2.22 -9.87
CA ILE A 136 6.27 -2.10 -11.32
C ILE A 136 5.30 -1.05 -11.82
N LEU A 137 5.84 0.02 -12.37
CA LEU A 137 5.09 1.11 -12.99
C LEU A 137 5.18 0.99 -14.50
N ARG A 138 4.07 1.26 -15.18
CA ARG A 138 3.99 1.32 -16.66
C ARG A 138 3.56 2.71 -17.10
N GLY A 139 4.17 3.20 -18.17
CA GLY A 139 3.74 4.44 -18.81
C GLY A 139 2.41 4.24 -19.56
N ASP A 140 1.53 5.22 -19.44
CA ASP A 140 0.29 5.36 -20.21
C ASP A 140 0.22 6.79 -20.77
N LYS A 141 -0.72 7.06 -21.68
CA LYS A 141 -1.01 8.41 -22.19
C LYS A 141 -1.33 9.44 -21.09
N ASP A 142 -1.80 8.95 -19.95
CA ASP A 142 -2.20 9.76 -18.79
C ASP A 142 -1.12 9.80 -17.70
N GLY A 143 0.08 9.23 -17.96
CA GLY A 143 1.22 9.16 -17.03
C GLY A 143 1.54 7.75 -16.54
N LEU A 144 2.22 7.64 -15.41
CA LEU A 144 2.56 6.35 -14.83
C LEU A 144 1.35 5.67 -14.16
N LYS A 145 1.26 4.34 -14.29
CA LYS A 145 0.28 3.49 -13.61
C LYS A 145 0.96 2.32 -12.90
N LEU A 146 0.39 1.90 -11.78
CA LEU A 146 0.83 0.75 -11.02
C LEU A 146 0.33 -0.54 -11.69
N ALA A 147 1.26 -1.41 -12.12
CA ALA A 147 0.96 -2.71 -12.71
C ALA A 147 1.20 -3.87 -11.75
N TYR A 148 2.13 -3.72 -10.83
CA TYR A 148 2.42 -4.71 -9.81
C TYR A 148 2.88 -4.03 -8.54
N ARG A 149 2.45 -4.54 -7.39
CA ARG A 149 2.97 -4.18 -6.06
C ARG A 149 3.20 -5.42 -5.24
N LEU A 150 4.39 -5.54 -4.69
CA LEU A 150 4.72 -6.49 -3.63
C LEU A 150 5.05 -5.73 -2.36
N ILE A 151 4.28 -5.99 -1.31
CA ILE A 151 4.46 -5.46 0.03
C ILE A 151 5.10 -6.55 0.87
N ILE A 152 6.22 -6.25 1.51
CA ILE A 152 6.99 -7.18 2.34
C ILE A 152 7.04 -6.63 3.75
N PRO A 153 6.14 -7.05 4.65
CA PRO A 153 6.14 -6.58 6.04
C PRO A 153 7.45 -6.93 6.75
N ASP A 154 7.92 -6.05 7.63
CA ASP A 154 9.08 -6.32 8.47
C ASP A 154 8.77 -7.27 9.63
N LEU A 155 7.51 -7.33 10.03
CA LEU A 155 7.04 -8.18 11.12
C LEU A 155 6.28 -9.41 10.60
N PRO A 156 6.44 -10.58 11.22
CA PRO A 156 5.67 -11.78 10.88
C PRO A 156 4.19 -11.66 11.28
N VAL A 157 3.90 -10.86 12.29
CA VAL A 157 2.55 -10.51 12.72
C VAL A 157 2.40 -8.99 12.61
N ILE A 158 1.48 -8.54 11.78
CA ILE A 158 1.22 -7.11 11.61
C ILE A 158 0.38 -6.62 12.78
N PRO A 159 0.84 -5.60 13.53
CA PRO A 159 0.18 -5.11 14.74
C PRO A 159 -1.01 -4.20 14.39
N VAL A 160 -1.99 -4.72 13.67
CA VAL A 160 -3.22 -4.01 13.31
C VAL A 160 -4.44 -4.86 13.62
N HIS A 161 -5.54 -4.24 13.98
CA HIS A 161 -6.78 -4.95 14.29
C HIS A 161 -7.43 -5.60 13.05
N ALA A 162 -7.20 -5.04 11.88
CA ALA A 162 -7.69 -5.58 10.62
C ALA A 162 -6.87 -5.08 9.43
N LEU A 163 -6.56 -5.96 8.48
CA LEU A 163 -5.97 -5.62 7.19
C LEU A 163 -7.07 -5.11 6.23
N SER A 164 -7.77 -4.07 6.65
CA SER A 164 -8.87 -3.49 5.87
C SER A 164 -8.39 -2.52 4.80
N ASN A 165 -7.19 -1.95 4.98
CA ASN A 165 -6.66 -0.85 4.18
C ASN A 165 -5.95 -1.27 2.90
N LEU A 166 -5.54 -0.24 2.17
CA LEU A 166 -4.59 -0.27 1.05
C LEU A 166 -3.25 0.25 1.56
N TYR A 167 -2.14 -0.40 1.16
CA TYR A 167 -0.79 -0.20 1.72
C TYR A 167 0.24 0.15 0.63
#